data_47cd3709cda34e3894d603e3dd0cb79e
#
_entry.id   47cd3709cda34e3894d603e3dd0cb79e
#
_cell.length_a   1.000
_cell.length_b   1.000
_cell.length_c   1.000
_cell.angle_alpha   90.00
_cell.angle_beta   90.00
_cell.angle_gamma   90.00
#
_symmetry.space_group_name_H-M   'P 1'
#
loop_
_entity.id
_entity.type
_entity.pdbx_description
1 polymer ?
#
loop_
_entity_poly.entity_id
_entity_poly.type
_entity_poly.pdbx_seq_one_letter_code
_entity_poly.pdbx_strand_id
1 'polypeptide(L)'
;MTIYTRLFEEKDFNQISELLQLYYELGYPTTSKELIHRLSKINNHKDYYILLLIEDEIIIGFSGMCRMMFYENDGNYMRILSFVVNSNFRGNGLGSLLLKGSEKLADKLNCKVITLNSGIRTERENAHKFYKANGFESKSYGFSKSIN
;
A
#
# COMPACT_ATOMS: atom_id res chain seq x y z
N MET A 1 14.46 19.06 -4.23
CA MET A 1 13.72 18.07 -3.45
C MET A 1 13.34 16.89 -4.35
N THR A 2 13.78 15.67 -4.01
CA THR A 2 13.56 14.49 -4.83
C THR A 2 12.47 13.63 -4.22
N ILE A 3 11.37 13.42 -4.95
CA ILE A 3 10.25 12.59 -4.52
C ILE A 3 9.99 11.56 -5.61
N TYR A 4 9.95 10.29 -5.22
CA TYR A 4 9.74 9.20 -6.18
C TYR A 4 9.24 7.94 -5.48
N THR A 5 8.80 6.98 -6.29
CA THR A 5 8.41 5.65 -5.79
C THR A 5 9.39 4.61 -6.32
N ARG A 6 9.65 3.59 -5.53
CA ARG A 6 10.41 2.41 -5.93
C ARG A 6 10.07 1.22 -5.05
N LEU A 7 10.39 0.04 -5.54
CA LEU A 7 10.18 -1.18 -4.75
C LEU A 7 11.13 -1.25 -3.56
N PHE A 8 10.64 -1.88 -2.49
CA PHE A 8 11.41 -2.14 -1.28
C PHE A 8 12.64 -2.99 -1.58
N GLU A 9 13.76 -2.66 -0.93
CA GLU A 9 15.00 -3.42 -1.00
C GLU A 9 15.47 -3.73 0.42
N GLU A 10 16.33 -4.72 0.56
CA GLU A 10 16.86 -5.16 1.86
C GLU A 10 17.47 -4.01 2.66
N LYS A 11 18.17 -3.09 1.98
CA LYS A 11 18.79 -1.92 2.62
C LYS A 11 17.77 -1.02 3.34
N ASP A 12 16.49 -1.12 2.97
CA ASP A 12 15.44 -0.28 3.55
C ASP A 12 15.16 -0.61 5.00
N PHE A 13 15.62 -1.75 5.49
CA PHE A 13 15.57 -2.05 6.92
C PHE A 13 16.40 -1.08 7.74
N ASN A 14 17.33 -0.34 7.11
CA ASN A 14 18.08 0.72 7.81
C ASN A 14 17.17 1.87 8.23
N GLN A 15 15.97 1.96 7.65
CA GLN A 15 14.96 2.95 8.02
C GLN A 15 13.78 2.31 8.75
N ILE A 16 14.07 1.36 9.62
CA ILE A 16 13.01 0.65 10.35
C ILE A 16 12.17 1.61 11.22
N SER A 17 12.75 2.69 11.72
CA SER A 17 12.02 3.67 12.51
C SER A 17 10.92 4.35 11.70
N GLU A 18 11.20 4.71 10.45
CA GLU A 18 10.23 5.32 9.56
C GLU A 18 9.11 4.33 9.22
N LEU A 19 9.47 3.07 8.98
CA LEU A 19 8.49 2.02 8.70
C LEU A 19 7.59 1.77 9.91
N LEU A 20 8.16 1.74 11.12
CA LEU A 20 7.39 1.57 12.34
C LEU A 20 6.39 2.71 12.54
N GLN A 21 6.80 3.93 12.21
CA GLN A 21 5.90 5.09 12.31
C GLN A 21 4.72 4.94 11.35
N LEU A 22 4.95 4.43 10.13
CA LEU A 22 3.87 4.19 9.17
C LEU A 22 2.91 3.13 9.68
N TYR A 23 3.41 2.07 10.29
CA TYR A 23 2.55 1.03 10.87
C TYR A 23 1.74 1.57 12.04
N TYR A 24 2.34 2.45 12.85
CA TYR A 24 1.62 3.12 13.93
C TYR A 24 0.44 3.93 13.37
N GLU A 25 0.68 4.68 12.28
CA GLU A 25 -0.38 5.49 11.66
C GLU A 25 -1.46 4.65 11.00
N LEU A 26 -1.12 3.45 10.55
CA LEU A 26 -2.10 2.51 10.02
C LEU A 26 -3.03 1.95 11.12
N GLY A 27 -2.65 2.11 12.38
CA GLY A 27 -3.39 1.54 13.51
C GLY A 27 -2.90 0.14 13.89
N TYR A 28 -1.74 -0.27 13.41
CA TYR A 28 -1.16 -1.59 13.69
C TYR A 28 0.25 -1.46 14.23
N PRO A 29 0.44 -0.85 15.42
CA PRO A 29 1.77 -0.70 15.99
C PRO A 29 2.44 -2.06 16.19
N THR A 30 3.74 -2.10 15.98
CA THR A 30 4.50 -3.34 16.03
C THR A 30 5.93 -3.04 16.50
N THR A 31 6.74 -4.07 16.65
CA THR A 31 8.14 -3.92 17.07
C THR A 31 9.07 -4.08 15.87
N SER A 32 10.30 -3.59 16.01
CA SER A 32 11.33 -3.74 14.96
C SER A 32 11.51 -5.20 14.57
N LYS A 33 11.62 -6.06 15.55
CA LYS A 33 11.85 -7.50 15.33
C LYS A 33 10.70 -8.13 14.54
N GLU A 34 9.46 -7.84 14.95
CA GLU A 34 8.28 -8.38 14.29
C GLU A 34 8.16 -7.84 12.87
N LEU A 35 8.41 -6.55 12.68
CA LEU A 35 8.25 -5.93 11.37
C LEU A 35 9.31 -6.41 10.39
N ILE A 36 10.56 -6.53 10.82
CA ILE A 36 11.63 -7.06 9.97
C ILE A 36 11.29 -8.48 9.53
N HIS A 37 10.82 -9.32 10.44
CA HIS A 37 10.42 -10.69 10.12
C HIS A 37 9.28 -10.71 9.10
N ARG A 38 8.25 -9.90 9.34
CA ARG A 38 7.07 -9.80 8.46
C ARG A 38 7.43 -9.31 7.07
N LEU A 39 8.16 -8.21 6.98
CA LEU A 39 8.51 -7.61 5.69
C LEU A 39 9.51 -8.47 4.92
N SER A 40 10.38 -9.21 5.62
CA SER A 40 11.27 -10.17 4.96
C SER A 40 10.47 -11.26 4.25
N LYS A 41 9.45 -11.81 4.91
CA LYS A 41 8.59 -12.83 4.30
C LYS A 41 7.84 -12.27 3.10
N ILE A 42 7.27 -11.08 3.24
CA ILE A 42 6.53 -10.41 2.17
C ILE A 42 7.45 -10.12 1.00
N ASN A 43 8.62 -9.56 1.27
CA ASN A 43 9.57 -9.16 0.22
C ASN A 43 10.11 -10.37 -0.56
N ASN A 44 10.13 -11.54 0.05
CA ASN A 44 10.61 -12.76 -0.61
C ASN A 44 9.50 -13.50 -1.36
N HIS A 45 8.26 -13.05 -1.26
CA HIS A 45 7.14 -13.67 -1.96
C HIS A 45 7.01 -13.09 -3.37
N LYS A 46 6.91 -13.96 -4.37
CA LYS A 46 6.91 -13.53 -5.78
C LYS A 46 5.73 -12.66 -6.20
N ASP A 47 4.61 -12.74 -5.49
CA ASP A 47 3.39 -12.01 -5.86
C ASP A 47 3.06 -10.84 -4.93
N TYR A 48 3.90 -10.59 -3.93
CA TYR A 48 3.72 -9.47 -3.01
C TYR A 48 4.72 -8.36 -3.35
N TYR A 49 4.26 -7.13 -3.29
CA TYR A 49 5.06 -5.97 -3.66
C TYR A 49 4.92 -4.89 -2.61
N ILE A 50 6.04 -4.31 -2.21
CA ILE A 50 6.06 -3.17 -1.30
C ILE A 50 6.61 -2.01 -2.11
N LEU A 51 5.75 -1.07 -2.47
CA LEU A 51 6.16 0.12 -3.20
C LEU A 51 6.34 1.24 -2.19
N LEU A 52 7.54 1.80 -2.14
CA LEU A 52 7.87 2.87 -1.21
C LEU A 52 7.69 4.23 -1.85
N LEU A 53 7.27 5.20 -1.07
CA LEU A 53 7.30 6.61 -1.43
C LEU A 53 8.46 7.25 -0.68
N ILE A 54 9.38 7.83 -1.43
CA ILE A 54 10.65 8.36 -0.90
C ILE A 54 10.71 9.87 -1.14
N GLU A 55 11.08 10.63 -0.12
CA GLU A 55 11.37 12.05 -0.25
C GLU A 55 12.75 12.31 0.33
N ASP A 56 13.68 12.79 -0.51
CA ASP A 56 15.06 13.07 -0.11
C ASP A 56 15.70 11.89 0.64
N GLU A 57 15.56 10.69 0.07
CA GLU A 57 16.10 9.43 0.58
C GLU A 57 15.39 8.88 1.82
N ILE A 58 14.35 9.57 2.33
CA ILE A 58 13.60 9.15 3.51
C ILE A 58 12.29 8.46 3.08
N ILE A 59 12.00 7.33 3.68
CA ILE A 59 10.75 6.60 3.46
C ILE A 59 9.63 7.36 4.16
N ILE A 60 8.67 7.86 3.37
CA ILE A 60 7.54 8.62 3.90
C ILE A 60 6.19 7.98 3.63
N GLY A 61 6.16 6.85 2.94
CA GLY A 61 4.91 6.13 2.71
C GLY A 61 5.17 4.81 2.02
N PHE A 62 4.13 3.97 1.95
CA PHE A 62 4.21 2.74 1.16
C PHE A 62 2.84 2.25 0.73
N SER A 63 2.86 1.47 -0.33
CA SER A 63 1.71 0.73 -0.84
C SER A 63 2.09 -0.75 -0.84
N GLY A 64 1.42 -1.53 0.00
CA GLY A 64 1.64 -2.98 0.07
C GLY A 64 0.59 -3.68 -0.78
N MET A 65 1.02 -4.50 -1.74
CA MET A 65 0.14 -5.06 -2.76
C MET A 65 0.38 -6.53 -3.00
N CYS A 66 -0.63 -7.17 -3.55
CA CYS A 66 -0.54 -8.57 -3.98
C CYS A 66 -1.11 -8.69 -5.39
N ARG A 67 -0.40 -9.39 -6.28
CA ARG A 67 -0.90 -9.69 -7.62
C ARG A 67 -1.70 -10.99 -7.55
N MET A 68 -2.91 -10.95 -8.07
CA MET A 68 -3.86 -12.05 -7.98
C MET A 68 -4.40 -12.41 -9.36
N MET A 69 -4.79 -13.66 -9.54
CA MET A 69 -5.44 -14.13 -10.77
C MET A 69 -6.96 -14.08 -10.59
N PHE A 70 -7.65 -13.70 -11.67
CA PHE A 70 -9.11 -13.79 -11.68
C PHE A 70 -9.55 -15.25 -11.71
N TYR A 71 -10.65 -15.54 -11.03
CA TYR A 71 -11.34 -16.84 -11.20
C TYR A 71 -12.33 -16.81 -12.36
N GLU A 72 -12.91 -15.62 -12.61
CA GLU A 72 -14.02 -15.48 -13.57
C GLU A 72 -13.54 -15.31 -15.01
N ASN A 73 -12.27 -14.95 -15.22
CA ASN A 73 -11.72 -14.75 -16.55
C ASN A 73 -10.20 -14.82 -16.52
N ASP A 74 -9.58 -14.71 -17.68
CA ASP A 74 -8.12 -14.74 -17.77
C ASP A 74 -7.51 -13.41 -17.33
N GLY A 75 -6.32 -13.48 -16.78
CA GLY A 75 -5.54 -12.31 -16.43
C GLY A 75 -5.40 -12.12 -14.93
N ASN A 76 -4.74 -11.02 -14.59
CA ASN A 76 -4.38 -10.67 -13.23
C ASN A 76 -4.93 -9.31 -12.82
N TYR A 77 -5.07 -9.14 -11.51
CA TYR A 77 -5.36 -7.84 -10.94
C TYR A 77 -4.45 -7.58 -9.74
N MET A 78 -4.25 -6.32 -9.40
CA MET A 78 -3.45 -5.93 -8.25
C MET A 78 -4.37 -5.50 -7.12
N ARG A 79 -4.14 -6.05 -5.94
CA ARG A 79 -4.88 -5.67 -4.74
C ARG A 79 -3.98 -4.91 -3.79
N ILE A 80 -4.38 -3.70 -3.44
CA ILE A 80 -3.70 -2.93 -2.41
C ILE A 80 -4.20 -3.42 -1.06
N LEU A 81 -3.27 -3.91 -0.24
CA LEU A 81 -3.56 -4.44 1.09
C LEU A 81 -3.28 -3.43 2.20
N SER A 82 -2.29 -2.56 1.98
CA SER A 82 -1.93 -1.50 2.92
C SER A 82 -1.50 -0.28 2.13
N PHE A 83 -1.92 0.89 2.60
CA PHE A 83 -1.60 2.14 1.91
C PHE A 83 -1.52 3.25 2.95
N VAL A 84 -0.36 3.89 3.05
CA VAL A 84 -0.14 4.94 4.05
C VAL A 84 0.89 5.95 3.59
N VAL A 85 0.64 7.22 3.91
CA VAL A 85 1.62 8.31 3.77
C VAL A 85 1.76 8.93 5.16
N ASN A 86 2.99 9.17 5.58
CA ASN A 86 3.28 9.78 6.87
C ASN A 86 2.48 11.09 7.02
N SER A 87 1.78 11.23 8.15
CA SER A 87 0.87 12.36 8.39
C SER A 87 1.55 13.72 8.30
N ASN A 88 2.85 13.79 8.57
CA ASN A 88 3.61 15.05 8.46
C ASN A 88 3.79 15.50 7.02
N PHE A 89 3.50 14.65 6.06
CA PHE A 89 3.70 14.93 4.62
C PHE A 89 2.39 14.96 3.84
N ARG A 90 1.25 14.69 4.49
CA ARG A 90 -0.06 14.68 3.82
C ARG A 90 -0.46 16.08 3.34
N GLY A 91 -1.38 16.10 2.37
CA GLY A 91 -1.91 17.37 1.86
C GLY A 91 -1.11 17.97 0.70
N ASN A 92 -0.04 17.29 0.26
CA ASN A 92 0.82 17.76 -0.82
C ASN A 92 0.70 16.93 -2.10
N GLY A 93 -0.39 16.16 -2.24
CA GLY A 93 -0.60 15.29 -3.41
C GLY A 93 0.24 14.05 -3.40
N LEU A 94 0.90 13.73 -2.29
CA LEU A 94 1.81 12.58 -2.20
C LEU A 94 1.07 11.25 -2.18
N GLY A 95 -0.14 11.23 -1.61
CA GLY A 95 -0.99 10.04 -1.67
C GLY A 95 -1.34 9.70 -3.11
N SER A 96 -1.68 10.70 -3.92
CA SER A 96 -1.97 10.49 -5.34
C SER A 96 -0.74 10.04 -6.11
N LEU A 97 0.44 10.55 -5.76
CA LEU A 97 1.69 10.11 -6.38
C LEU A 97 1.96 8.62 -6.09
N LEU A 98 1.78 8.22 -4.83
CA LEU A 98 1.96 6.83 -4.44
C LEU A 98 0.94 5.92 -5.13
N LEU A 99 -0.30 6.38 -5.23
CA LEU A 99 -1.35 5.62 -5.89
C LEU A 99 -1.06 5.45 -7.38
N LYS A 100 -0.61 6.52 -8.05
CA LYS A 100 -0.20 6.44 -9.46
C LYS A 100 0.98 5.49 -9.66
N GLY A 101 1.94 5.50 -8.73
CA GLY A 101 3.04 4.56 -8.74
C GLY A 101 2.56 3.12 -8.63
N SER A 102 1.55 2.89 -7.78
CA SER A 102 0.92 1.57 -7.63
C SER A 102 0.25 1.13 -8.93
N GLU A 103 -0.46 2.04 -9.59
CA GLU A 103 -1.13 1.75 -10.87
C GLU A 103 -0.10 1.44 -11.97
N LYS A 104 1.00 2.18 -12.02
CA LYS A 104 2.07 1.93 -12.99
C LYS A 104 2.70 0.56 -12.80
N LEU A 105 2.92 0.17 -11.55
CA LEU A 105 3.46 -1.14 -11.25
C LEU A 105 2.47 -2.23 -11.67
N ALA A 106 1.19 -2.04 -11.37
CA ALA A 106 0.14 -2.98 -11.77
C ALA A 106 0.11 -3.16 -13.28
N ASP A 107 0.17 -2.06 -14.03
CA ASP A 107 0.19 -2.08 -15.49
C ASP A 107 1.43 -2.82 -16.02
N LYS A 108 2.59 -2.53 -15.46
CA LYS A 108 3.86 -3.18 -15.83
C LYS A 108 3.80 -4.70 -15.61
N LEU A 109 3.06 -5.13 -14.61
CA LEU A 109 2.90 -6.54 -14.27
C LEU A 109 1.70 -7.19 -14.95
N ASN A 110 1.14 -6.52 -15.95
CA ASN A 110 0.01 -7.01 -16.76
C ASN A 110 -1.28 -7.21 -15.97
N CYS A 111 -1.49 -6.39 -14.95
CA CYS A 111 -2.75 -6.39 -14.20
C CYS A 111 -3.76 -5.51 -14.91
N LYS A 112 -4.99 -6.00 -15.04
CA LYS A 112 -6.07 -5.27 -15.74
C LYS A 112 -6.83 -4.32 -14.82
N VAL A 113 -6.79 -4.59 -13.52
CA VAL A 113 -7.57 -3.86 -12.51
C VAL A 113 -6.72 -3.69 -11.28
N ILE A 114 -6.94 -2.61 -10.55
CA ILE A 114 -6.38 -2.42 -9.22
C ILE A 114 -7.53 -2.23 -8.24
N THR A 115 -7.49 -2.95 -7.12
CA THR A 115 -8.56 -2.96 -6.12
C THR A 115 -8.02 -2.68 -4.73
N LEU A 116 -8.91 -2.25 -3.86
CA LEU A 116 -8.62 -2.13 -2.43
C LEU A 116 -9.91 -2.20 -1.64
N ASN A 117 -9.80 -2.47 -0.35
CA ASN A 117 -10.90 -2.35 0.58
C ASN A 117 -10.63 -1.18 1.51
N SER A 118 -11.68 -0.40 1.80
CA SER A 118 -11.63 0.68 2.78
C SER A 118 -12.82 0.52 3.72
N GLY A 119 -12.57 0.67 5.02
CA GLY A 119 -13.62 0.49 6.02
C GLY A 119 -14.80 1.43 5.78
N ILE A 120 -15.99 1.03 6.25
CA ILE A 120 -17.23 1.79 6.04
C ILE A 120 -17.53 2.77 7.19
N ARG A 121 -16.67 2.86 8.18
CA ARG A 121 -16.84 3.76 9.32
C ARG A 121 -16.76 5.23 8.86
N THR A 122 -17.43 6.10 9.63
CA THR A 122 -17.46 7.54 9.33
C THR A 122 -16.07 8.15 9.23
N GLU A 123 -15.14 7.71 10.08
CA GLU A 123 -13.75 8.22 10.04
C GLU A 123 -13.00 7.84 8.76
N ARG A 124 -13.56 6.97 7.94
CA ARG A 124 -12.97 6.58 6.65
C ARG A 124 -13.52 7.37 5.46
N GLU A 125 -14.43 8.33 5.70
CA GLU A 125 -15.05 9.10 4.62
C GLU A 125 -14.03 9.90 3.80
N ASN A 126 -13.02 10.47 4.44
CA ASN A 126 -11.98 11.20 3.72
C ASN A 126 -11.16 10.28 2.83
N ALA A 127 -10.89 9.06 3.27
CA ALA A 127 -10.21 8.06 2.45
C ALA A 127 -11.07 7.68 1.24
N HIS A 128 -12.39 7.50 1.45
CA HIS A 128 -13.31 7.19 0.36
C HIS A 128 -13.32 8.30 -0.70
N LYS A 129 -13.34 9.56 -0.27
CA LYS A 129 -13.28 10.70 -1.18
C LYS A 129 -11.97 10.71 -1.97
N PHE A 130 -10.86 10.42 -1.30
CA PHE A 130 -9.56 10.35 -1.93
C PHE A 130 -9.54 9.27 -3.03
N TYR A 131 -10.03 8.07 -2.72
CA TYR A 131 -10.04 6.99 -3.72
C TYR A 131 -10.96 7.32 -4.89
N LYS A 132 -12.14 7.87 -4.64
CA LYS A 132 -13.06 8.26 -5.72
C LYS A 132 -12.45 9.36 -6.59
N ALA A 133 -11.77 10.33 -5.99
CA ALA A 133 -11.10 11.40 -6.73
C ALA A 133 -9.97 10.87 -7.62
N ASN A 134 -9.42 9.69 -7.30
CA ASN A 134 -8.38 9.04 -8.08
C ASN A 134 -8.92 7.94 -9.00
N GLY A 135 -10.22 7.93 -9.26
CA GLY A 135 -10.83 7.06 -10.25
C GLY A 135 -11.34 5.72 -9.74
N PHE A 136 -11.31 5.50 -8.45
CA PHE A 136 -11.85 4.26 -7.87
C PHE A 136 -13.37 4.36 -7.70
N GLU A 137 -14.03 3.25 -7.97
CA GLU A 137 -15.47 3.12 -7.76
C GLU A 137 -15.73 2.13 -6.64
N SER A 138 -16.71 2.42 -5.80
CA SER A 138 -17.14 1.49 -4.74
C SER A 138 -18.08 0.47 -5.35
N LYS A 139 -17.64 -0.79 -5.47
CA LYS A 139 -18.40 -1.84 -6.18
C LYS A 139 -18.80 -3.02 -5.31
N SER A 140 -18.28 -3.11 -4.07
CA SER A 140 -18.54 -4.28 -3.24
C SER A 140 -18.44 -3.94 -1.77
N TYR A 141 -18.99 -4.82 -0.94
CA TYR A 141 -18.79 -4.79 0.50
C TYR A 141 -17.81 -5.88 0.89
N GLY A 142 -16.91 -5.57 1.79
CA GLY A 142 -16.00 -6.56 2.35
C GLY A 142 -16.64 -7.25 3.55
N PHE A 143 -16.55 -8.57 3.61
CA PHE A 143 -17.01 -9.35 4.75
C PHE A 143 -15.84 -10.13 5.32
N SER A 144 -15.70 -10.13 6.63
CA SER A 144 -14.65 -10.91 7.28
C SER A 144 -15.22 -11.67 8.48
N LYS A 145 -14.60 -12.78 8.81
CA LYS A 145 -14.98 -13.61 9.94
C LYS A 145 -13.72 -14.20 10.52
N SER A 146 -13.56 -14.07 11.82
CA SER A 146 -12.44 -14.72 12.50
C SER A 146 -12.70 -16.23 12.56
N ILE A 147 -11.69 -17.02 12.25
CA ILE A 147 -11.82 -18.47 12.24
C ILE A 147 -11.32 -19.08 13.55
N ASN A 148 -10.46 -18.38 14.26
CA ASN A 148 -9.94 -18.81 15.57
C ASN A 148 -10.34 -17.87 16.68
#